data_b9166ed1c99ce1e5376706bab0e4b836
#
_entry.id   b9166ed1c99ce1e5376706bab0e4b836
#
_cell.length_a   1.000
_cell.length_b   1.000
_cell.length_c   1.000
_cell.angle_alpha   90.00
_cell.angle_beta   90.00
_cell.angle_gamma   90.00
#
_symmetry.space_group_name_H-M   'P 1'
#
loop_
_entity.id
_entity.type
_entity.pdbx_description
1 polymer ?
#
loop_
_entity_poly.entity_id
_entity_poly.type
_entity_poly.pdbx_seq_one_letter_code
_entity_poly.pdbx_strand_id
1 'polypeptide(L)'
;IEYQGKVLAGNSLVVSGQEYTRYDMKLTAAEDCHEAQLTISCKEGGEVLLGFISLMPDNTYMGHGLRTDLVEKLKGMSPKFMRFPGGCIVEGTTPSTAMRFRDTVGPAWERPSKLFVWHYRSTLGLGFHEYLQLCEDLGMEPLYVCNCGMTCQGRKSVLLEGEALDEMVQDTLDAIEYAIGSKESKWGRLRASMGHPEPFKMTYLEIGNENWGPDYEKRYNMIYKKVKELYPQIKTIANEHVEKNGCPAECVDEHFYNTTEFFAERVNYYDDYDRNCLLYTSPSPRDPKTS
;
A
#
# COMPACT_ATOMS: atom_id res chain seq x y z
N ILE A 1 18.07 -16.76 -19.21
CA ILE A 1 17.73 -17.64 -18.09
C ILE A 1 18.52 -18.93 -18.28
N GLU A 2 19.26 -19.33 -17.28
CA GLU A 2 20.12 -20.52 -17.37
C GLU A 2 20.08 -21.32 -16.09
N TYR A 3 20.39 -22.62 -16.20
CA TYR A 3 20.51 -23.57 -15.08
C TYR A 3 21.68 -24.52 -15.35
N GLN A 4 22.62 -24.58 -14.44
CA GLN A 4 23.82 -25.45 -14.50
C GLN A 4 24.56 -25.36 -15.87
N GLY A 5 24.68 -24.15 -16.41
CA GLY A 5 25.35 -23.90 -17.70
C GLY A 5 24.50 -24.17 -18.95
N LYS A 6 23.24 -24.66 -18.79
CA LYS A 6 22.29 -24.82 -19.89
C LYS A 6 21.43 -23.57 -20.01
N VAL A 7 21.38 -22.99 -21.22
CA VAL A 7 20.47 -21.86 -21.51
C VAL A 7 19.06 -22.40 -21.74
N LEU A 8 18.12 -21.98 -20.90
CA LEU A 8 16.70 -22.35 -20.98
C LEU A 8 15.89 -21.33 -21.79
N ALA A 9 16.27 -20.06 -21.71
CA ALA A 9 15.71 -18.99 -22.53
C ALA A 9 16.74 -17.88 -22.69
N GLY A 10 16.79 -17.26 -23.84
CA GLY A 10 17.69 -16.14 -24.09
C GLY A 10 17.15 -15.20 -25.15
N ASN A 11 17.50 -13.94 -25.02
CA ASN A 11 17.24 -12.92 -26.01
C ASN A 11 18.40 -11.92 -25.99
N SER A 12 18.53 -11.09 -27.02
CA SER A 12 19.53 -10.04 -27.08
C SER A 12 18.92 -8.78 -27.70
N LEU A 13 19.41 -7.64 -27.25
CA LEU A 13 19.01 -6.35 -27.79
C LEU A 13 20.26 -5.46 -27.91
N VAL A 14 20.17 -4.43 -28.73
CA VAL A 14 21.19 -3.40 -28.84
C VAL A 14 20.77 -2.24 -27.95
N VAL A 15 21.67 -1.88 -27.03
CA VAL A 15 21.49 -0.73 -26.14
C VAL A 15 22.32 0.42 -26.70
N SER A 16 21.70 1.59 -26.82
CA SER A 16 22.39 2.81 -27.28
C SER A 16 21.80 4.04 -26.57
N GLY A 17 22.61 5.12 -26.54
CA GLY A 17 22.19 6.38 -25.90
C GLY A 17 22.85 6.60 -24.54
N GLN A 18 22.59 7.77 -23.95
CA GLN A 18 23.15 8.22 -22.67
C GLN A 18 22.06 8.38 -21.59
N GLU A 19 20.79 8.19 -21.99
CA GLU A 19 19.64 8.30 -21.08
C GLU A 19 19.08 6.92 -20.74
N TYR A 20 18.48 6.79 -19.54
CA TYR A 20 17.76 5.58 -19.17
C TYR A 20 16.60 5.34 -20.11
N THR A 21 16.64 4.23 -20.81
CA THR A 21 15.61 3.83 -21.78
C THR A 21 15.05 2.48 -21.38
N ARG A 22 13.73 2.34 -21.46
CA ARG A 22 13.06 1.08 -21.19
C ARG A 22 13.19 0.13 -22.38
N TYR A 23 13.57 -1.10 -22.09
CA TYR A 23 13.62 -2.21 -23.04
C TYR A 23 12.77 -3.37 -22.50
N ASP A 24 11.81 -3.81 -23.28
CA ASP A 24 10.98 -4.95 -22.96
C ASP A 24 11.35 -6.13 -23.84
N MET A 25 11.40 -7.33 -23.26
CA MET A 25 11.64 -8.54 -24.01
C MET A 25 10.82 -9.70 -23.44
N LYS A 26 10.41 -10.62 -24.33
CA LYS A 26 9.76 -11.86 -23.94
C LYS A 26 10.78 -12.99 -23.93
N LEU A 27 10.76 -13.78 -22.85
CA LEU A 27 11.56 -14.99 -22.71
C LEU A 27 10.58 -16.18 -22.58
N THR A 28 10.83 -17.23 -23.36
CA THR A 28 10.05 -18.48 -23.28
C THR A 28 11.00 -19.59 -22.90
N ALA A 29 10.86 -20.14 -21.70
CA ALA A 29 11.69 -21.24 -21.24
C ALA A 29 11.35 -22.54 -22.01
N ALA A 30 12.39 -23.28 -22.32
CA ALA A 30 12.26 -24.54 -23.04
C ALA A 30 11.72 -25.68 -22.13
N GLU A 31 11.88 -25.55 -20.83
CA GLU A 31 11.43 -26.51 -19.83
C GLU A 31 11.22 -25.81 -18.47
N ASP A 32 10.50 -26.45 -17.56
CA ASP A 32 10.33 -25.99 -16.18
C ASP A 32 11.63 -26.16 -15.38
N CYS A 33 11.97 -25.13 -14.61
CA CYS A 33 13.14 -25.15 -13.73
C CYS A 33 12.91 -24.28 -12.49
N HIS A 34 13.10 -24.87 -11.29
CA HIS A 34 12.88 -24.18 -10.03
C HIS A 34 14.07 -23.37 -9.53
N GLU A 35 15.28 -23.61 -10.04
CA GLU A 35 16.52 -22.98 -9.60
C GLU A 35 17.25 -22.21 -10.71
N ALA A 36 16.50 -21.80 -11.74
CA ALA A 36 17.06 -21.05 -12.85
C ALA A 36 17.53 -19.66 -12.43
N GLN A 37 18.60 -19.18 -13.05
CA GLN A 37 19.19 -17.86 -12.83
C GLN A 37 18.95 -16.96 -14.02
N LEU A 38 18.62 -15.68 -13.75
CA LEU A 38 18.63 -14.63 -14.77
C LEU A 38 20.02 -14.07 -14.89
N THR A 39 20.65 -14.21 -16.05
CA THR A 39 21.96 -13.65 -16.36
C THR A 39 21.82 -12.53 -17.39
N ILE A 40 22.41 -11.37 -17.09
CA ILE A 40 22.52 -10.25 -18.03
C ILE A 40 24.00 -10.08 -18.35
N SER A 41 24.36 -10.15 -19.63
CA SER A 41 25.75 -10.03 -20.09
C SER A 41 25.86 -9.06 -21.24
N CYS A 42 26.99 -8.35 -21.30
CA CYS A 42 27.37 -7.55 -22.44
C CYS A 42 28.35 -8.38 -23.31
N LYS A 43 28.02 -8.58 -24.58
CA LYS A 43 28.82 -9.41 -25.50
C LYS A 43 29.96 -8.66 -26.13
N GLU A 44 29.82 -7.35 -26.31
CA GLU A 44 30.81 -6.46 -26.90
C GLU A 44 31.30 -5.49 -25.83
N GLY A 45 32.53 -5.02 -25.96
CA GLY A 45 33.13 -4.10 -24.98
C GLY A 45 32.30 -2.81 -24.84
N GLY A 46 32.11 -2.38 -23.59
CA GLY A 46 31.32 -1.19 -23.27
C GLY A 46 30.91 -1.15 -21.83
N GLU A 47 30.31 -0.05 -21.41
CA GLU A 47 29.71 0.14 -20.09
C GLU A 47 28.21 0.35 -20.25
N VAL A 48 27.44 -0.38 -19.46
CA VAL A 48 25.97 -0.28 -19.43
C VAL A 48 25.55 -0.09 -17.99
N LEU A 49 24.81 0.98 -17.71
CA LEU A 49 24.19 1.22 -16.42
C LEU A 49 22.78 0.61 -16.42
N LEU A 50 22.54 -0.31 -15.51
CA LEU A 50 21.23 -0.93 -15.31
C LEU A 50 20.49 -0.21 -14.19
N GLY A 51 19.30 0.31 -14.49
CA GLY A 51 18.39 0.92 -13.52
C GLY A 51 17.46 -0.11 -12.89
N PHE A 52 16.24 -0.18 -13.40
CA PHE A 52 15.20 -1.11 -12.92
C PHE A 52 15.20 -2.39 -13.74
N ILE A 53 15.31 -3.55 -13.08
CA ILE A 53 15.21 -4.87 -13.70
C ILE A 53 14.01 -5.59 -13.13
N SER A 54 13.12 -6.05 -14.01
CA SER A 54 11.93 -6.80 -13.63
C SER A 54 11.76 -8.03 -14.51
N LEU A 55 11.46 -9.16 -13.88
CA LEU A 55 11.08 -10.40 -14.55
C LEU A 55 9.75 -10.86 -13.99
N MET A 56 8.72 -10.80 -14.84
CA MET A 56 7.35 -11.12 -14.45
C MET A 56 6.81 -12.25 -15.34
N PRO A 57 5.96 -13.14 -14.81
CA PRO A 57 5.26 -14.12 -15.65
C PRO A 57 4.29 -13.40 -16.60
N ASP A 58 4.10 -13.96 -17.79
CA ASP A 58 3.18 -13.41 -18.80
C ASP A 58 1.69 -13.60 -18.39
N ASN A 59 1.40 -14.68 -17.64
CA ASN A 59 0.08 -15.03 -17.16
C ASN A 59 -0.21 -14.44 -15.78
N THR A 60 -0.39 -13.13 -15.70
CA THR A 60 -0.81 -12.47 -14.46
C THR A 60 -2.33 -12.54 -14.28
N TYR A 61 -2.80 -12.41 -13.04
CA TYR A 61 -4.24 -12.48 -12.73
C TYR A 61 -4.97 -11.34 -13.47
N MET A 62 -5.96 -11.70 -14.27
CA MET A 62 -6.71 -10.81 -15.15
C MET A 62 -5.85 -9.89 -16.04
N GLY A 63 -4.55 -10.16 -16.18
CA GLY A 63 -3.62 -9.30 -16.92
C GLY A 63 -3.13 -8.07 -16.14
N HIS A 64 -3.45 -7.96 -14.86
CA HIS A 64 -3.18 -6.78 -14.02
C HIS A 64 -1.84 -6.83 -13.25
N GLY A 65 -0.91 -7.70 -13.67
CA GLY A 65 0.46 -7.72 -13.15
C GLY A 65 0.66 -8.51 -11.85
N LEU A 66 -0.39 -9.06 -11.24
CA LEU A 66 -0.29 -9.83 -10.01
C LEU A 66 -0.17 -11.33 -10.28
N ARG A 67 0.55 -12.04 -9.41
CA ARG A 67 0.74 -13.50 -9.49
C ARG A 67 -0.58 -14.22 -9.31
N THR A 68 -0.99 -14.98 -10.33
CA THR A 68 -2.25 -15.72 -10.36
C THR A 68 -2.37 -16.71 -9.19
N ASP A 69 -1.31 -17.45 -8.87
CA ASP A 69 -1.32 -18.44 -7.80
C ASP A 69 -1.55 -17.83 -6.40
N LEU A 70 -1.04 -16.63 -6.14
CA LEU A 70 -1.27 -15.92 -4.88
C LEU A 70 -2.67 -15.31 -4.82
N VAL A 71 -3.11 -14.67 -5.91
CA VAL A 71 -4.44 -14.03 -5.95
C VAL A 71 -5.55 -15.09 -5.84
N GLU A 72 -5.40 -16.27 -6.48
CA GLU A 72 -6.37 -17.36 -6.33
C GLU A 72 -6.46 -17.88 -4.88
N LYS A 73 -5.37 -17.91 -4.13
CA LYS A 73 -5.41 -18.25 -2.70
C LYS A 73 -6.15 -17.19 -1.87
N LEU A 74 -5.90 -15.91 -2.14
CA LEU A 74 -6.64 -14.81 -1.49
C LEU A 74 -8.14 -14.90 -1.82
N LYS A 75 -8.48 -15.10 -3.08
CA LYS A 75 -9.87 -15.29 -3.54
C LYS A 75 -10.56 -16.45 -2.82
N GLY A 76 -9.85 -17.56 -2.61
CA GLY A 76 -10.35 -18.72 -1.85
C GLY A 76 -10.73 -18.42 -0.40
N MET A 77 -10.16 -17.37 0.21
CA MET A 77 -10.53 -16.88 1.53
C MET A 77 -11.82 -16.04 1.52
N SER A 78 -12.30 -15.65 0.34
CA SER A 78 -13.49 -14.79 0.16
C SER A 78 -13.46 -13.50 0.98
N PRO A 79 -12.36 -12.72 0.95
CA PRO A 79 -12.22 -11.51 1.74
C PRO A 79 -13.27 -10.47 1.34
N LYS A 80 -13.74 -9.67 2.30
CA LYS A 80 -14.74 -8.62 2.07
C LYS A 80 -14.13 -7.24 1.95
N PHE A 81 -12.97 -7.04 2.54
CA PHE A 81 -12.21 -5.79 2.46
C PHE A 81 -10.71 -6.08 2.52
N MET A 82 -9.93 -5.09 2.11
CA MET A 82 -8.48 -5.08 2.25
C MET A 82 -8.04 -3.77 2.87
N ARG A 83 -7.38 -3.85 4.03
CA ARG A 83 -6.72 -2.72 4.69
C ARG A 83 -5.30 -2.58 4.16
N PHE A 84 -4.97 -1.43 3.55
CA PHE A 84 -3.67 -1.19 2.91
C PHE A 84 -3.25 0.29 2.98
N PRO A 85 -1.95 0.61 2.81
CA PRO A 85 -0.81 -0.28 2.93
C PRO A 85 -0.68 -0.80 4.36
N GLY A 86 -1.26 -0.09 5.32
CA GLY A 86 -1.42 -0.44 6.72
C GLY A 86 -0.12 -0.59 7.51
N GLY A 87 -0.29 -0.72 8.82
CA GLY A 87 0.80 -0.94 9.76
C GLY A 87 1.82 0.20 9.80
N CYS A 88 2.91 -0.06 10.50
CA CYS A 88 3.99 0.91 10.64
C CYS A 88 4.67 1.30 9.30
N ILE A 89 4.32 0.65 8.17
CA ILE A 89 4.80 1.03 6.83
C ILE A 89 4.32 2.43 6.48
N VAL A 90 3.06 2.75 6.76
CA VAL A 90 2.51 4.08 6.45
C VAL A 90 3.11 5.17 7.33
N GLU A 91 3.49 4.83 8.56
CA GLU A 91 4.09 5.75 9.53
C GLU A 91 5.58 5.99 9.28
N GLY A 92 6.34 4.91 9.00
CA GLY A 92 7.79 4.93 8.97
C GLY A 92 8.43 5.11 10.34
N THR A 93 9.76 4.93 10.42
CA THR A 93 10.56 5.31 11.61
C THR A 93 11.00 6.76 11.54
N THR A 94 11.09 7.30 10.33
CA THR A 94 11.35 8.70 10.01
C THR A 94 10.40 9.13 8.91
N PRO A 95 10.14 10.42 8.70
CA PRO A 95 9.28 10.90 7.63
C PRO A 95 9.66 10.39 6.23
N SER A 96 10.96 10.23 5.98
CA SER A 96 11.48 9.75 4.68
C SER A 96 11.24 8.25 4.44
N THR A 97 11.02 7.47 5.50
CA THR A 97 10.75 6.02 5.40
C THR A 97 9.26 5.70 5.43
N ALA A 98 8.39 6.69 5.62
CA ALA A 98 6.94 6.55 5.49
C ALA A 98 6.56 6.23 4.04
N MET A 99 5.61 5.31 3.85
CA MET A 99 5.05 5.02 2.55
C MET A 99 3.98 6.06 2.22
N ARG A 100 4.27 6.91 1.25
CA ARG A 100 3.34 7.95 0.79
C ARG A 100 2.62 7.51 -0.48
N PHE A 101 1.37 7.90 -0.63
CA PHE A 101 0.58 7.63 -1.83
C PHE A 101 1.34 7.98 -3.11
N ARG A 102 1.83 9.22 -3.23
CA ARG A 102 2.48 9.74 -4.44
C ARG A 102 3.73 8.99 -4.87
N ASP A 103 4.39 8.27 -3.95
CA ASP A 103 5.56 7.44 -4.25
C ASP A 103 5.16 6.07 -4.83
N THR A 104 3.89 5.72 -4.81
CA THR A 104 3.39 4.37 -5.11
C THR A 104 2.50 4.29 -6.35
N VAL A 105 2.38 5.38 -7.08
CA VAL A 105 1.63 5.48 -8.34
C VAL A 105 2.55 5.91 -9.50
N GLY A 106 2.08 5.77 -10.72
CA GLY A 106 2.91 5.94 -11.92
C GLY A 106 3.69 4.66 -12.27
N PRO A 107 4.55 4.70 -13.29
CA PRO A 107 5.31 3.55 -13.74
C PRO A 107 6.18 2.94 -12.64
N ALA A 108 6.15 1.62 -12.47
CA ALA A 108 6.86 0.96 -11.36
C ALA A 108 8.39 1.21 -11.37
N TRP A 109 8.98 1.44 -12.52
CA TRP A 109 10.42 1.73 -12.67
C TRP A 109 10.79 3.18 -12.32
N GLU A 110 9.82 4.07 -12.14
CA GLU A 110 10.01 5.47 -11.71
C GLU A 110 9.73 5.65 -10.22
N ARG A 111 9.17 4.62 -9.55
CA ARG A 111 8.87 4.69 -8.12
C ARG A 111 10.14 4.61 -7.28
N PRO A 112 10.30 5.45 -6.24
CA PRO A 112 11.45 5.38 -5.37
C PRO A 112 11.44 4.08 -4.58
N SER A 113 12.61 3.44 -4.41
CA SER A 113 12.69 2.34 -3.46
C SER A 113 12.81 2.87 -2.02
N LYS A 114 12.12 2.25 -1.05
CA LYS A 114 12.16 2.67 0.35
C LYS A 114 12.60 1.55 1.28
N LEU A 115 13.39 1.92 2.29
CA LEU A 115 13.69 1.06 3.41
C LEU A 115 12.53 1.17 4.42
N PHE A 116 11.88 0.05 4.70
CA PHE A 116 10.80 0.00 5.67
C PHE A 116 11.28 -0.25 7.10
N VAL A 117 10.37 -0.02 8.02
CA VAL A 117 10.63 -0.14 9.48
C VAL A 117 11.11 -1.54 9.92
N TRP A 118 10.85 -2.57 9.14
CA TRP A 118 11.31 -3.96 9.37
C TRP A 118 12.62 -4.30 8.64
N HIS A 119 13.42 -3.29 8.27
CA HIS A 119 14.76 -3.43 7.70
C HIS A 119 14.84 -4.16 6.35
N TYR A 120 13.76 -4.18 5.57
CA TYR A 120 13.81 -4.58 4.18
C TYR A 120 13.48 -3.40 3.24
N ARG A 121 13.99 -3.50 2.03
CA ARG A 121 13.75 -2.49 1.00
C ARG A 121 12.63 -2.96 0.06
N SER A 122 11.69 -2.06 -0.23
CA SER A 122 10.63 -2.27 -1.21
C SER A 122 10.86 -1.40 -2.44
N THR A 123 10.56 -1.94 -3.60
CA THR A 123 10.51 -1.19 -4.87
C THR A 123 9.23 -0.39 -5.04
N LEU A 124 8.25 -0.53 -4.13
CA LEU A 124 6.89 0.00 -4.23
C LEU A 124 6.13 -0.48 -5.48
N GLY A 125 6.53 -1.61 -6.07
CA GLY A 125 5.87 -2.20 -7.23
C GLY A 125 4.43 -2.64 -6.96
N LEU A 126 4.12 -3.08 -5.73
CA LEU A 126 2.75 -3.21 -5.22
C LEU A 126 2.42 -1.90 -4.50
N GLY A 127 1.79 -0.98 -5.21
CA GLY A 127 1.45 0.35 -4.74
C GLY A 127 -0.06 0.59 -4.66
N PHE A 128 -0.44 1.86 -4.51
CA PHE A 128 -1.84 2.24 -4.31
C PHE A 128 -2.76 1.78 -5.45
N HIS A 129 -2.30 1.93 -6.70
CA HIS A 129 -3.04 1.47 -7.87
C HIS A 129 -3.28 -0.03 -7.83
N GLU A 130 -2.23 -0.81 -7.61
CA GLU A 130 -2.27 -2.26 -7.60
C GLU A 130 -3.15 -2.82 -6.45
N TYR A 131 -3.17 -2.14 -5.29
CA TYR A 131 -4.09 -2.49 -4.20
C TYR A 131 -5.55 -2.24 -4.57
N LEU A 132 -5.86 -1.09 -5.17
CA LEU A 132 -7.22 -0.79 -5.63
C LEU A 132 -7.67 -1.77 -6.73
N GLN A 133 -6.79 -2.07 -7.69
CA GLN A 133 -7.07 -3.05 -8.74
C GLN A 133 -7.34 -4.44 -8.15
N LEU A 134 -6.54 -4.88 -7.19
CA LEU A 134 -6.77 -6.16 -6.51
C LEU A 134 -8.11 -6.18 -5.75
N CYS A 135 -8.47 -5.07 -5.12
CA CYS A 135 -9.77 -4.95 -4.45
C CYS A 135 -10.92 -5.10 -5.45
N GLU A 136 -10.84 -4.42 -6.60
CA GLU A 136 -11.84 -4.52 -7.66
C GLU A 136 -11.92 -5.94 -8.24
N ASP A 137 -10.79 -6.53 -8.58
CA ASP A 137 -10.68 -7.88 -9.15
C ASP A 137 -11.29 -8.98 -8.24
N LEU A 138 -11.22 -8.80 -6.93
CA LEU A 138 -11.74 -9.75 -5.95
C LEU A 138 -13.07 -9.32 -5.32
N GLY A 139 -13.62 -8.17 -5.69
CA GLY A 139 -14.85 -7.62 -5.12
C GLY A 139 -14.73 -7.26 -3.63
N MET A 140 -13.54 -6.83 -3.21
CA MET A 140 -13.26 -6.35 -1.86
C MET A 140 -13.52 -4.85 -1.73
N GLU A 141 -13.88 -4.40 -0.53
CA GLU A 141 -13.90 -2.99 -0.18
C GLU A 141 -12.48 -2.52 0.16
N PRO A 142 -11.93 -1.50 -0.54
CA PRO A 142 -10.64 -0.92 -0.17
C PRO A 142 -10.77 -0.08 1.09
N LEU A 143 -9.91 -0.35 2.08
CA LEU A 143 -9.72 0.44 3.28
C LEU A 143 -8.30 1.00 3.25
N TYR A 144 -8.20 2.25 2.82
CA TYR A 144 -6.90 2.92 2.71
C TYR A 144 -6.49 3.52 4.04
N VAL A 145 -5.25 3.26 4.45
CA VAL A 145 -4.63 3.84 5.64
C VAL A 145 -3.68 4.96 5.23
N CYS A 146 -3.93 6.18 5.67
CA CYS A 146 -3.05 7.31 5.41
C CYS A 146 -2.20 7.67 6.63
N ASN A 147 -1.05 8.30 6.40
CA ASN A 147 -0.23 8.86 7.47
C ASN A 147 -0.89 10.14 8.01
N CYS A 148 -1.01 10.25 9.33
CA CYS A 148 -1.58 11.43 9.98
C CYS A 148 -0.55 12.53 10.32
N GLY A 149 0.64 12.51 9.73
CA GLY A 149 1.72 13.43 10.06
C GLY A 149 2.54 13.00 11.28
N MET A 150 2.53 11.71 11.59
CA MET A 150 3.30 11.11 12.68
C MET A 150 4.10 9.92 12.17
N THR A 151 5.32 9.75 12.68
CA THR A 151 6.02 8.48 12.53
C THR A 151 5.58 7.50 13.61
N CYS A 152 5.95 6.22 13.45
CA CYS A 152 5.54 5.15 14.35
C CYS A 152 5.77 5.54 15.81
N GLN A 153 4.68 5.74 16.53
CA GLN A 153 4.65 6.27 17.90
C GLN A 153 5.31 5.33 18.90
N GLY A 154 5.18 4.04 18.67
CA GLY A 154 5.88 3.00 19.45
C GLY A 154 7.40 2.94 19.21
N ARG A 155 7.97 3.75 18.29
CA ARG A 155 9.41 3.78 17.97
C ARG A 155 10.05 5.13 18.24
N LYS A 156 9.88 6.12 17.35
CA LYS A 156 10.52 7.44 17.47
C LYS A 156 9.55 8.58 17.74
N SER A 157 8.30 8.44 17.34
CA SER A 157 7.25 9.47 17.55
C SER A 157 7.65 10.86 17.05
N VAL A 158 8.12 10.96 15.82
CA VAL A 158 8.40 12.27 15.20
C VAL A 158 7.09 12.86 14.70
N LEU A 159 6.82 14.10 15.10
CA LEU A 159 5.66 14.87 14.66
C LEU A 159 6.04 15.77 13.49
N LEU A 160 5.29 15.70 12.39
CA LEU A 160 5.39 16.67 11.30
C LEU A 160 4.62 17.93 11.68
N GLU A 161 5.17 19.11 11.34
CA GLU A 161 4.55 20.40 11.61
C GLU A 161 4.67 21.32 10.38
N GLY A 162 3.85 22.37 10.33
CA GLY A 162 3.86 23.35 9.24
C GLY A 162 3.70 22.72 7.87
N GLU A 163 4.48 23.18 6.91
CA GLU A 163 4.40 22.74 5.50
C GLU A 163 4.51 21.21 5.32
N ALA A 164 5.36 20.54 6.11
CA ALA A 164 5.51 19.09 6.04
C ALA A 164 4.23 18.34 6.48
N LEU A 165 3.48 18.89 7.42
CA LEU A 165 2.17 18.37 7.82
C LEU A 165 1.12 18.66 6.74
N ASP A 166 1.10 19.87 6.19
CA ASP A 166 0.20 20.26 5.11
C ASP A 166 0.39 19.38 3.87
N GLU A 167 1.64 19.06 3.51
CA GLU A 167 1.94 18.11 2.45
C GLU A 167 1.39 16.70 2.71
N MET A 168 1.40 16.25 3.98
CA MET A 168 0.87 14.93 4.32
C MET A 168 -0.66 14.90 4.22
N VAL A 169 -1.33 15.98 4.62
CA VAL A 169 -2.77 16.16 4.42
C VAL A 169 -3.10 16.16 2.93
N GLN A 170 -2.33 16.90 2.14
CA GLN A 170 -2.54 16.96 0.69
C GLN A 170 -2.31 15.60 0.03
N ASP A 171 -1.32 14.82 0.47
CA ASP A 171 -1.08 13.46 -0.03
C ASP A 171 -2.30 12.54 0.18
N THR A 172 -2.99 12.71 1.31
CA THR A 172 -4.24 11.99 1.59
C THR A 172 -5.37 12.41 0.64
N LEU A 173 -5.56 13.70 0.41
CA LEU A 173 -6.57 14.21 -0.52
C LEU A 173 -6.28 13.80 -1.96
N ASP A 174 -5.01 13.82 -2.36
CA ASP A 174 -4.53 13.37 -3.67
C ASP A 174 -4.81 11.87 -3.88
N ALA A 175 -4.65 11.04 -2.84
CA ALA A 175 -4.99 9.62 -2.88
C ALA A 175 -6.50 9.39 -3.12
N ILE A 176 -7.34 10.16 -2.44
CA ILE A 176 -8.81 10.09 -2.64
C ILE A 176 -9.15 10.53 -4.06
N GLU A 177 -8.60 11.65 -4.55
CA GLU A 177 -8.81 12.10 -5.94
C GLU A 177 -8.35 11.05 -6.95
N TYR A 178 -7.20 10.40 -6.70
CA TYR A 178 -6.73 9.32 -7.56
C TYR A 178 -7.74 8.17 -7.61
N ALA A 179 -8.27 7.74 -6.47
CA ALA A 179 -9.20 6.62 -6.40
C ALA A 179 -10.54 6.95 -7.06
N ILE A 180 -11.19 8.05 -6.66
CA ILE A 180 -12.59 8.32 -7.01
C ILE A 180 -12.80 9.58 -7.88
N GLY A 181 -11.76 10.34 -8.16
CA GLY A 181 -11.83 11.54 -8.97
C GLY A 181 -12.11 11.25 -10.45
N SER A 182 -12.65 12.28 -11.14
CA SER A 182 -12.86 12.22 -12.59
C SER A 182 -11.54 12.02 -13.33
N LYS A 183 -11.58 11.32 -14.47
CA LYS A 183 -10.41 11.15 -15.36
C LYS A 183 -9.86 12.47 -15.93
N GLU A 184 -10.57 13.57 -15.82
CA GLU A 184 -10.11 14.92 -16.19
C GLU A 184 -9.37 15.61 -15.04
N SER A 185 -9.48 15.14 -13.80
CA SER A 185 -8.74 15.68 -12.67
C SER A 185 -7.25 15.34 -12.76
N LYS A 186 -6.41 15.98 -11.96
CA LYS A 186 -4.96 15.76 -11.97
C LYS A 186 -4.61 14.29 -11.74
N TRP A 187 -5.12 13.74 -10.66
CA TRP A 187 -4.79 12.37 -10.26
C TRP A 187 -5.61 11.31 -10.99
N GLY A 188 -6.83 11.66 -11.42
CA GLY A 188 -7.63 10.79 -12.28
C GLY A 188 -7.01 10.59 -13.67
N ARG A 189 -6.32 11.61 -14.23
CA ARG A 189 -5.53 11.45 -15.48
C ARG A 189 -4.37 10.46 -15.28
N LEU A 190 -3.68 10.52 -14.14
CA LEU A 190 -2.62 9.55 -13.84
C LEU A 190 -3.19 8.13 -13.72
N ARG A 191 -4.31 7.95 -13.00
CA ARG A 191 -5.02 6.67 -12.94
C ARG A 191 -5.36 6.14 -14.33
N ALA A 192 -5.92 7.00 -15.19
CA ALA A 192 -6.26 6.63 -16.57
C ALA A 192 -5.04 6.21 -17.38
N SER A 193 -3.91 6.90 -17.22
CA SER A 193 -2.65 6.55 -17.90
C SER A 193 -2.05 5.23 -17.40
N MET A 194 -2.41 4.80 -16.19
CA MET A 194 -2.06 3.49 -15.64
C MET A 194 -3.03 2.37 -16.06
N GLY A 195 -3.97 2.65 -16.96
CA GLY A 195 -4.87 1.67 -17.54
C GLY A 195 -6.28 1.64 -16.94
N HIS A 196 -6.58 2.47 -15.93
CA HIS A 196 -7.89 2.49 -15.27
C HIS A 196 -8.55 3.89 -15.38
N PRO A 197 -9.24 4.20 -16.49
CA PRO A 197 -9.85 5.52 -16.70
C PRO A 197 -11.04 5.81 -15.77
N GLU A 198 -11.82 4.79 -15.41
CA GLU A 198 -12.97 4.95 -14.54
C GLU A 198 -12.56 5.03 -13.07
N PRO A 199 -13.34 5.70 -12.19
CA PRO A 199 -13.10 5.71 -10.76
C PRO A 199 -13.13 4.31 -10.15
N PHE A 200 -12.21 4.03 -9.23
CA PHE A 200 -12.32 2.88 -8.34
C PHE A 200 -13.40 3.12 -7.29
N LYS A 201 -13.90 2.05 -6.68
CA LYS A 201 -14.67 2.15 -5.45
C LYS A 201 -13.71 2.39 -4.28
N MET A 202 -14.00 3.41 -3.47
CA MET A 202 -13.32 3.64 -2.21
C MET A 202 -14.27 4.35 -1.25
N THR A 203 -14.58 3.70 -0.14
CA THR A 203 -15.53 4.21 0.87
C THR A 203 -14.82 4.58 2.16
N TYR A 204 -13.75 3.88 2.53
CA TYR A 204 -13.11 3.98 3.84
C TYR A 204 -11.71 4.56 3.77
N LEU A 205 -11.44 5.46 4.70
CA LEU A 205 -10.13 6.07 4.95
C LEU A 205 -9.80 5.95 6.43
N GLU A 206 -8.77 5.20 6.77
CA GLU A 206 -8.22 5.18 8.10
C GLU A 206 -7.14 6.25 8.23
N ILE A 207 -7.26 7.08 9.26
CA ILE A 207 -6.35 8.21 9.51
C ILE A 207 -5.37 7.82 10.61
N GLY A 208 -4.11 7.59 10.22
CA GLY A 208 -3.07 7.09 11.10
C GLY A 208 -3.03 5.57 11.19
N ASN A 209 -2.08 5.04 11.94
CA ASN A 209 -1.95 3.62 12.27
C ASN A 209 -1.37 3.47 13.68
N GLU A 210 -2.09 2.82 14.58
CA GLU A 210 -1.65 2.63 15.96
C GLU A 210 -1.19 3.93 16.65
N ASN A 211 -1.84 5.04 16.30
CA ASN A 211 -1.57 6.34 16.87
C ASN A 211 -2.56 6.66 17.99
N TRP A 212 -2.12 7.40 18.99
CA TRP A 212 -2.91 7.73 20.17
C TRP A 212 -2.57 9.07 20.79
N GLY A 213 -3.47 9.58 21.63
CA GLY A 213 -3.30 10.74 22.47
C GLY A 213 -3.52 12.08 21.76
N PRO A 214 -3.32 13.22 22.48
CA PRO A 214 -3.72 14.55 22.01
C PRO A 214 -3.09 14.98 20.68
N ASP A 215 -1.86 14.56 20.41
CA ASP A 215 -1.19 14.87 19.13
C ASP A 215 -1.84 14.13 17.95
N TYR A 216 -2.26 12.88 18.15
CA TYR A 216 -3.01 12.14 17.18
C TYR A 216 -4.39 12.76 16.95
N GLU A 217 -5.15 13.01 18.01
CA GLU A 217 -6.50 13.58 17.92
C GLU A 217 -6.52 14.90 17.17
N LYS A 218 -5.56 15.78 17.42
CA LYS A 218 -5.41 17.06 16.71
C LYS A 218 -5.23 16.84 15.21
N ARG A 219 -4.37 15.90 14.82
CA ARG A 219 -4.05 15.58 13.41
C ARG A 219 -5.19 14.86 12.73
N TYR A 220 -5.79 13.88 13.41
CA TYR A 220 -7.00 13.21 12.96
C TYR A 220 -8.10 14.21 12.61
N ASN A 221 -8.43 15.11 13.54
CA ASN A 221 -9.49 16.09 13.37
C ASN A 221 -9.20 17.08 12.23
N MET A 222 -7.93 17.43 12.01
CA MET A 222 -7.51 18.28 10.90
C MET A 222 -7.75 17.57 9.55
N ILE A 223 -7.31 16.33 9.41
CA ILE A 223 -7.51 15.54 8.18
C ILE A 223 -9.00 15.24 7.98
N TYR A 224 -9.70 14.82 9.04
CA TYR A 224 -11.14 14.58 9.02
C TYR A 224 -11.90 15.77 8.41
N LYS A 225 -11.67 16.98 8.92
CA LYS A 225 -12.34 18.20 8.43
C LYS A 225 -12.08 18.44 6.95
N LYS A 226 -10.84 18.28 6.49
CA LYS A 226 -10.48 18.46 5.09
C LYS A 226 -11.10 17.39 4.19
N VAL A 227 -11.11 16.14 4.63
CA VAL A 227 -11.76 15.05 3.89
C VAL A 227 -13.27 15.29 3.81
N LYS A 228 -13.94 15.67 4.90
CA LYS A 228 -15.39 15.93 4.90
C LYS A 228 -15.79 17.17 4.10
N GLU A 229 -14.92 18.17 4.04
CA GLU A 229 -15.14 19.35 3.19
C GLU A 229 -15.18 19.00 1.70
N LEU A 230 -14.27 18.13 1.23
CA LEU A 230 -14.10 17.82 -0.19
C LEU A 230 -14.77 16.49 -0.62
N TYR A 231 -14.81 15.53 0.28
CA TYR A 231 -15.29 14.16 0.03
C TYR A 231 -16.20 13.67 1.16
N PRO A 232 -17.36 14.27 1.39
CA PRO A 232 -18.25 13.96 2.51
C PRO A 232 -18.73 12.49 2.53
N GLN A 233 -18.68 11.81 1.38
CA GLN A 233 -19.06 10.39 1.25
C GLN A 233 -18.01 9.42 1.80
N ILE A 234 -16.74 9.83 1.97
CA ILE A 234 -15.68 8.98 2.53
C ILE A 234 -15.92 8.84 4.03
N LYS A 235 -16.00 7.62 4.50
CA LYS A 235 -16.08 7.27 5.92
C LYS A 235 -14.69 7.21 6.52
N THR A 236 -14.49 7.88 7.63
CA THR A 236 -13.20 7.93 8.32
C THR A 236 -13.15 6.92 9.46
N ILE A 237 -11.97 6.36 9.68
CA ILE A 237 -11.66 5.41 10.74
C ILE A 237 -10.57 6.02 11.62
N ALA A 238 -10.78 6.01 12.94
CA ALA A 238 -9.81 6.46 13.94
C ALA A 238 -9.14 5.26 14.62
N ASN A 239 -7.90 5.44 15.10
CA ASN A 239 -7.15 4.38 15.79
C ASN A 239 -7.54 4.25 17.29
N GLU A 240 -8.29 5.21 17.81
CA GLU A 240 -8.80 5.21 19.19
C GLU A 240 -10.13 5.96 19.25
N HIS A 241 -10.78 5.93 20.41
CA HIS A 241 -12.05 6.60 20.67
C HIS A 241 -11.90 8.11 20.78
N VAL A 242 -11.62 8.78 19.67
CA VAL A 242 -11.45 10.24 19.58
C VAL A 242 -12.74 11.01 19.87
N GLU A 243 -13.91 10.38 19.74
CA GLU A 243 -15.21 10.96 20.06
C GLU A 243 -15.37 11.31 21.56
N LYS A 244 -14.65 10.60 22.43
CA LYS A 244 -14.62 10.90 23.88
C LYS A 244 -14.06 12.29 24.17
N ASN A 245 -13.24 12.83 23.26
CA ASN A 245 -12.64 14.15 23.33
C ASN A 245 -13.26 15.15 22.35
N GLY A 246 -14.44 14.81 21.81
CA GLY A 246 -15.23 15.69 20.95
C GLY A 246 -14.81 15.72 19.49
N CYS A 247 -13.95 14.81 19.05
CA CYS A 247 -13.65 14.61 17.63
C CYS A 247 -14.67 13.64 17.03
N PRO A 248 -15.28 13.93 15.88
CA PRO A 248 -16.19 12.97 15.25
C PRO A 248 -15.44 11.76 14.73
N ALA A 249 -15.94 10.55 15.02
CA ALA A 249 -15.48 9.30 14.44
C ALA A 249 -16.66 8.53 13.85
N GLU A 250 -16.50 7.96 12.66
CA GLU A 250 -17.52 7.13 12.03
C GLU A 250 -17.23 5.64 12.24
N CYS A 251 -15.95 5.31 12.39
CA CYS A 251 -15.48 3.97 12.71
C CYS A 251 -14.26 4.08 13.61
N VAL A 252 -14.00 3.05 14.40
CA VAL A 252 -12.81 2.92 15.24
C VAL A 252 -12.12 1.60 14.93
N ASP A 253 -10.79 1.62 14.81
CA ASP A 253 -9.93 0.45 14.65
C ASP A 253 -9.01 0.32 15.88
N GLU A 254 -9.40 -0.53 16.82
CA GLU A 254 -8.66 -0.78 18.05
C GLU A 254 -7.70 -1.97 17.87
N HIS A 255 -6.43 -1.74 18.11
CA HIS A 255 -5.40 -2.76 18.04
C HIS A 255 -5.00 -3.25 19.43
N PHE A 256 -5.14 -4.53 19.68
CA PHE A 256 -4.77 -5.16 20.95
C PHE A 256 -3.68 -6.23 20.74
N TYR A 257 -2.54 -6.04 21.37
CA TYR A 257 -1.45 -7.00 21.48
C TYR A 257 -1.35 -7.46 22.93
N ASN A 258 -2.01 -8.59 23.27
CA ASN A 258 -2.13 -8.98 24.67
C ASN A 258 -2.23 -10.50 24.84
N THR A 259 -2.34 -10.95 26.12
CA THR A 259 -2.41 -12.37 26.50
C THR A 259 -3.78 -12.99 26.18
N THR A 260 -3.84 -14.30 26.20
CA THR A 260 -5.10 -15.05 26.02
C THR A 260 -6.14 -14.67 27.08
N GLU A 261 -5.68 -14.48 28.32
CA GLU A 261 -6.53 -14.08 29.46
C GLU A 261 -7.19 -12.71 29.21
N PHE A 262 -6.43 -11.74 28.70
CA PHE A 262 -6.95 -10.43 28.34
C PHE A 262 -8.12 -10.54 27.35
N PHE A 263 -8.00 -11.38 26.31
CA PHE A 263 -9.07 -11.57 25.33
C PHE A 263 -10.27 -12.33 25.92
N ALA A 264 -10.01 -13.33 26.76
CA ALA A 264 -11.07 -14.11 27.43
C ALA A 264 -11.92 -13.23 28.37
N GLU A 265 -11.29 -12.29 29.09
CA GLU A 265 -11.98 -11.34 29.95
C GLU A 265 -12.80 -10.29 29.18
N ARG A 266 -12.52 -10.09 27.91
CA ARG A 266 -13.12 -9.06 27.06
C ARG A 266 -14.01 -9.62 25.96
N VAL A 267 -14.46 -10.85 26.09
CA VAL A 267 -15.33 -11.50 25.09
C VAL A 267 -16.59 -10.68 24.77
N ASN A 268 -17.10 -9.92 25.75
CA ASN A 268 -18.30 -9.06 25.62
C ASN A 268 -17.94 -7.57 25.48
N TYR A 269 -16.67 -7.22 25.23
CA TYR A 269 -16.21 -5.82 25.21
C TYR A 269 -16.97 -4.93 24.23
N TYR A 270 -17.41 -5.50 23.11
CA TYR A 270 -18.11 -4.77 22.04
C TYR A 270 -19.63 -4.91 22.08
N ASP A 271 -20.21 -5.60 23.08
CA ASP A 271 -21.66 -5.86 23.12
C ASP A 271 -22.48 -4.58 23.32
N ASP A 272 -21.93 -3.62 24.08
CA ASP A 272 -22.59 -2.35 24.42
C ASP A 272 -22.21 -1.20 23.45
N TYR A 273 -21.46 -1.48 22.39
CA TYR A 273 -21.09 -0.46 21.41
C TYR A 273 -22.31 -0.01 20.60
N ASP A 274 -22.37 1.30 20.31
CA ASP A 274 -23.38 1.86 19.42
C ASP A 274 -23.28 1.21 18.02
N ARG A 275 -24.30 0.46 17.65
CA ARG A 275 -24.36 -0.25 16.36
C ARG A 275 -24.55 0.69 15.16
N ASN A 276 -24.78 1.97 15.39
CA ASN A 276 -24.75 3.00 14.35
C ASN A 276 -23.34 3.45 14.03
N CYS A 277 -22.37 3.21 14.91
CA CYS A 277 -20.93 3.34 14.65
C CYS A 277 -20.41 1.99 14.15
N LEU A 278 -19.76 1.96 13.00
CA LEU A 278 -19.11 0.76 12.50
C LEU A 278 -17.81 0.54 13.30
N LEU A 279 -17.77 -0.59 14.00
CA LEU A 279 -16.59 -1.02 14.71
C LEU A 279 -15.72 -1.87 13.77
N TYR A 280 -14.50 -1.45 13.52
CA TYR A 280 -13.45 -2.27 12.97
C TYR A 280 -12.50 -2.65 14.10
N THR A 281 -12.34 -3.94 14.33
CA THR A 281 -11.27 -4.46 15.18
C THR A 281 -10.35 -5.27 14.30
N SER A 282 -9.06 -5.02 14.40
CA SER A 282 -8.04 -5.91 13.87
C SER A 282 -7.50 -6.75 15.03
N PRO A 283 -8.13 -7.86 15.39
CA PRO A 283 -7.49 -8.82 16.25
C PRO A 283 -6.38 -9.47 15.42
N SER A 284 -5.13 -9.06 15.59
CA SER A 284 -4.01 -9.85 15.15
C SER A 284 -3.60 -10.74 16.32
N PRO A 285 -3.99 -12.02 16.34
CA PRO A 285 -3.29 -12.96 17.17
C PRO A 285 -1.91 -13.13 16.57
N ARG A 286 -0.94 -12.32 16.95
CA ARG A 286 0.46 -12.70 16.80
C ARG A 286 0.63 -13.98 17.56
N ASP A 287 0.80 -15.09 16.85
CA ASP A 287 1.21 -16.33 17.47
C ASP A 287 2.58 -16.07 18.12
N PRO A 288 2.69 -16.11 19.46
CA PRO A 288 3.96 -15.83 20.15
C PRO A 288 5.04 -16.88 19.86
N LYS A 289 4.71 -17.91 19.08
CA LYS A 289 5.66 -18.96 18.68
C LYS A 289 6.35 -18.70 17.34
N THR A 290 6.01 -17.63 16.63
CA THR A 290 6.59 -17.29 15.33
C THR A 290 7.42 -16.00 15.34
N SER A 291 7.78 -15.49 16.51
CA SER A 291 8.73 -14.37 16.68
C SER A 291 10.14 -14.87 16.89
#